data_65fb4b8b1836631be1de7e8f1430134f
#
_entry.id   65fb4b8b1836631be1de7e8f1430134f
#
_cell.length_a   1.000
_cell.length_b   1.000
_cell.length_c   1.000
_cell.angle_alpha   90.00
_cell.angle_beta   90.00
_cell.angle_gamma   90.00
#
_symmetry.space_group_name_H-M   'P 1'
#
loop_
_entity.id
_entity.type
_entity.pdbx_description
1 polymer ?
#
loop_
_entity_poly.entity_id
_entity_poly.type
_entity_poly.pdbx_seq_one_letter_code
_entity_poly.pdbx_strand_id
1 'polypeptide(L)'
;MKWESPYQSIDWRSPSAAGMPSALIPMVVESSSRGERAFDIYSRLLKERIIILGTPIEDQIANLIVAQLLFLESDDPDRDIWLYINSPGGSITAGLAIYDTMRHIRPSVATVCVGMAGSMATPILAGGAKGKRYSLPHSTIHMHPAGGGARGYAPDVEIMARELLREQQLIRELLVTDTGQPLERISKDFDRDLFMTPTQAKEYGIIDEILTREDLAGAEKK
;
A
#
# COMPACT_ATOMS: atom_id res chain seq x y z
N MET A 1 -22.55 -39.58 16.81
CA MET A 1 -22.86 -38.16 16.75
C MET A 1 -21.66 -37.46 16.13
N LYS A 2 -21.73 -37.12 14.84
CA LYS A 2 -20.64 -36.38 14.17
C LYS A 2 -20.81 -34.91 14.51
N TRP A 3 -19.78 -34.30 15.05
CA TRP A 3 -19.73 -32.88 15.36
C TRP A 3 -19.52 -32.12 14.06
N GLU A 4 -20.51 -31.41 13.55
CA GLU A 4 -20.38 -30.52 12.41
C GLU A 4 -20.07 -29.12 12.95
N SER A 5 -18.92 -28.57 12.51
CA SER A 5 -18.47 -27.25 12.89
C SER A 5 -19.41 -26.16 12.33
N PRO A 6 -19.93 -25.25 13.15
CA PRO A 6 -20.81 -24.18 12.69
C PRO A 6 -20.10 -23.14 11.81
N TYR A 7 -18.79 -23.27 11.56
CA TYR A 7 -17.98 -22.30 10.80
C TYR A 7 -17.66 -22.72 9.36
N GLN A 8 -18.33 -23.79 8.83
CA GLN A 8 -18.04 -24.32 7.49
C GLN A 8 -18.55 -23.46 6.32
N SER A 9 -19.12 -22.29 6.52
CA SER A 9 -19.70 -21.46 5.44
C SER A 9 -19.31 -19.98 5.42
N ILE A 10 -18.32 -19.57 6.20
CA ILE A 10 -17.85 -18.18 6.08
C ILE A 10 -16.73 -18.14 5.04
N ASP A 11 -17.10 -17.89 3.78
CA ASP A 11 -16.14 -17.57 2.71
C ASP A 11 -15.69 -16.11 2.88
N TRP A 12 -14.65 -15.93 3.68
CA TRP A 12 -14.02 -14.62 3.89
C TRP A 12 -13.28 -14.10 2.65
N ARG A 13 -13.20 -14.92 1.57
CA ARG A 13 -12.52 -14.58 0.30
C ARG A 13 -13.43 -13.91 -0.72
N SER A 14 -14.72 -13.88 -0.48
CA SER A 14 -15.69 -13.21 -1.33
C SER A 14 -16.36 -12.08 -0.57
N PRO A 15 -15.92 -10.81 -0.71
CA PRO A 15 -16.78 -9.71 -0.35
C PRO A 15 -18.00 -9.82 -1.25
N SER A 16 -19.18 -10.05 -0.66
CA SER A 16 -20.43 -9.98 -1.40
C SER A 16 -20.49 -8.61 -2.06
N ALA A 17 -20.79 -8.57 -3.35
CA ALA A 17 -21.07 -7.36 -4.13
C ALA A 17 -22.37 -6.67 -3.70
N ALA A 18 -22.72 -6.71 -2.43
CA ALA A 18 -23.69 -5.81 -1.82
C ALA A 18 -23.01 -4.44 -1.81
N GLY A 19 -23.46 -3.55 -2.71
CA GLY A 19 -22.89 -2.22 -2.91
C GLY A 19 -22.56 -1.58 -1.57
N MET A 20 -21.28 -1.25 -1.36
CA MET A 20 -20.91 -0.40 -0.24
C MET A 20 -21.77 0.86 -0.36
N PRO A 21 -22.42 1.32 0.73
CA PRO A 21 -23.03 2.63 0.71
C PRO A 21 -21.91 3.57 0.25
N SER A 22 -22.16 4.37 -0.80
CA SER A 22 -21.22 5.37 -1.27
C SER A 22 -20.83 6.19 -0.03
N ALA A 23 -19.60 6.00 0.46
CA ALA A 23 -19.17 6.66 1.67
C ALA A 23 -19.35 8.15 1.44
N LEU A 24 -20.15 8.80 2.26
CA LEU A 24 -20.34 10.24 2.19
C LEU A 24 -18.99 10.88 2.44
N ILE A 25 -18.35 11.41 1.40
CA ILE A 25 -17.07 12.10 1.52
C ILE A 25 -17.33 13.42 2.24
N PRO A 26 -16.79 13.63 3.45
CA PRO A 26 -17.05 14.86 4.20
C PRO A 26 -16.49 16.09 3.50
N MET A 27 -17.23 17.18 3.54
CA MET A 27 -16.78 18.49 3.07
C MET A 27 -16.22 19.31 4.24
N VAL A 28 -15.10 19.97 4.02
CA VAL A 28 -14.45 20.90 4.98
C VAL A 28 -14.52 22.29 4.40
N VAL A 29 -14.96 23.26 5.21
CA VAL A 29 -15.01 24.68 4.82
C VAL A 29 -13.83 25.39 5.48
N GLU A 30 -12.98 26.00 4.69
CA GLU A 30 -11.91 26.90 5.13
C GLU A 30 -12.36 28.34 4.97
N SER A 31 -12.36 29.11 6.07
CA SER A 31 -12.62 30.56 6.07
C SER A 31 -11.28 31.32 5.99
N SER A 32 -11.15 32.21 5.06
CA SER A 32 -9.98 33.09 4.88
C SER A 32 -10.42 34.54 4.68
N SER A 33 -9.47 35.45 4.71
CA SER A 33 -9.71 36.88 4.36
C SER A 33 -10.25 37.10 2.93
N ARG A 34 -10.17 36.06 2.06
CA ARG A 34 -10.65 36.07 0.68
C ARG A 34 -12.01 35.37 0.52
N GLY A 35 -12.67 34.97 1.63
CA GLY A 35 -13.93 34.25 1.64
C GLY A 35 -13.80 32.80 2.06
N GLU A 36 -14.90 32.07 1.97
CA GLU A 36 -14.99 30.65 2.31
C GLU A 36 -14.79 29.79 1.07
N ARG A 37 -14.06 28.68 1.25
CA ARG A 37 -13.87 27.65 0.23
C ARG A 37 -14.18 26.28 0.82
N ALA A 38 -15.01 25.52 0.12
CA ALA A 38 -15.33 24.14 0.48
C ALA A 38 -14.41 23.17 -0.30
N PHE A 39 -13.85 22.19 0.41
CA PHE A 39 -13.07 21.10 -0.15
C PHE A 39 -13.63 19.79 0.37
N ASP A 40 -13.61 18.74 -0.43
CA ASP A 40 -13.70 17.40 0.15
C ASP A 40 -12.44 17.08 0.97
N ILE A 41 -12.57 16.11 1.90
CA ILE A 41 -11.47 15.82 2.85
C ILE A 41 -10.19 15.35 2.14
N TYR A 42 -10.31 14.60 1.04
CA TYR A 42 -9.13 14.11 0.30
C TYR A 42 -8.42 15.25 -0.42
N SER A 43 -9.18 16.13 -1.09
CA SER A 43 -8.63 17.35 -1.71
C SER A 43 -7.97 18.27 -0.67
N ARG A 44 -8.52 18.32 0.55
CA ARG A 44 -7.92 19.10 1.64
C ARG A 44 -6.60 18.47 2.11
N LEU A 45 -6.55 17.16 2.29
CA LEU A 45 -5.33 16.45 2.65
C LEU A 45 -4.27 16.53 1.55
N LEU A 46 -4.66 16.48 0.28
CA LEU A 46 -3.74 16.62 -0.86
C LEU A 46 -2.99 17.95 -0.83
N LYS A 47 -3.62 19.05 -0.39
CA LYS A 47 -2.93 20.34 -0.17
C LYS A 47 -1.81 20.26 0.86
N GLU A 48 -1.93 19.37 1.83
CA GLU A 48 -0.87 19.08 2.81
C GLU A 48 0.09 18.00 2.33
N ARG A 49 0.00 17.64 1.03
CA ARG A 49 0.81 16.63 0.37
C ARG A 49 0.60 15.21 0.92
N ILE A 50 -0.62 14.94 1.39
CA ILE A 50 -1.03 13.64 1.94
C ILE A 50 -1.92 12.93 0.94
N ILE A 51 -1.52 11.72 0.57
CA ILE A 51 -2.27 10.78 -0.27
C ILE A 51 -2.68 9.57 0.58
N ILE A 52 -3.89 9.05 0.34
CA ILE A 52 -4.41 7.87 1.06
C ILE A 52 -4.67 6.73 0.08
N LEU A 53 -3.96 5.61 0.27
CA LEU A 53 -4.25 4.33 -0.33
C LEU A 53 -5.05 3.48 0.68
N GLY A 54 -6.37 3.67 0.71
CA GLY A 54 -7.28 3.09 1.71
C GLY A 54 -8.19 1.98 1.18
N THR A 55 -7.89 1.41 0.00
CA THR A 55 -8.73 0.43 -0.70
C THR A 55 -7.88 -0.68 -1.33
N PRO A 56 -8.48 -1.75 -1.87
CA PRO A 56 -7.79 -2.65 -2.78
C PRO A 56 -7.16 -1.89 -3.95
N ILE A 57 -6.02 -2.39 -4.43
CA ILE A 57 -5.26 -1.79 -5.54
C ILE A 57 -5.83 -2.30 -6.85
N GLU A 58 -6.54 -1.41 -7.54
CA GLU A 58 -7.12 -1.61 -8.87
C GLU A 58 -6.63 -0.50 -9.81
N ASP A 59 -6.77 -0.68 -11.12
CA ASP A 59 -6.27 0.27 -12.13
C ASP A 59 -6.76 1.70 -11.90
N GLN A 60 -8.03 1.87 -11.53
CA GLN A 60 -8.60 3.19 -11.29
C GLN A 60 -7.95 3.89 -10.09
N ILE A 61 -7.74 3.15 -9.00
CA ILE A 61 -7.08 3.67 -7.79
C ILE A 61 -5.62 3.99 -8.07
N ALA A 62 -4.93 3.11 -8.80
CA ALA A 62 -3.54 3.34 -9.18
C ALA A 62 -3.39 4.61 -10.03
N ASN A 63 -4.21 4.78 -11.05
CA ASN A 63 -4.22 5.95 -11.91
C ASN A 63 -4.50 7.25 -11.11
N LEU A 64 -5.39 7.20 -10.13
CA LEU A 64 -5.68 8.34 -9.27
C LEU A 64 -4.46 8.71 -8.39
N ILE A 65 -3.79 7.72 -7.79
CA ILE A 65 -2.60 7.95 -6.96
C ILE A 65 -1.44 8.46 -7.82
N VAL A 66 -1.22 7.88 -8.99
CA VAL A 66 -0.21 8.35 -9.97
C VAL A 66 -0.46 9.81 -10.34
N ALA A 67 -1.70 10.17 -10.67
CA ALA A 67 -2.06 11.56 -10.99
C ALA A 67 -1.80 12.52 -9.82
N GLN A 68 -2.08 12.11 -8.58
CA GLN A 68 -1.80 12.91 -7.38
C GLN A 68 -0.29 13.07 -7.14
N LEU A 69 0.50 12.02 -7.34
CA LEU A 69 1.96 12.08 -7.21
C LEU A 69 2.58 13.06 -8.22
N LEU A 70 2.18 12.96 -9.50
CA LEU A 70 2.64 13.85 -10.56
C LEU A 70 2.18 15.31 -10.34
N PHE A 71 0.96 15.50 -9.85
CA PHE A 71 0.46 16.83 -9.49
C PHE A 71 1.30 17.45 -8.37
N LEU A 72 1.59 16.71 -7.31
CA LEU A 72 2.38 17.19 -6.18
C LEU A 72 3.84 17.44 -6.55
N GLU A 73 4.43 16.67 -7.47
CA GLU A 73 5.75 16.97 -8.03
C GLU A 73 5.74 18.29 -8.77
N SER A 74 4.73 18.54 -9.62
CA SER A 74 4.59 19.78 -10.38
C SER A 74 4.34 21.00 -9.48
N ASP A 75 3.64 20.81 -8.36
CA ASP A 75 3.31 21.86 -7.39
C ASP A 75 4.55 22.31 -6.58
N ASP A 76 5.29 21.37 -6.02
CA ASP A 76 6.53 21.62 -5.29
C ASP A 76 7.45 20.37 -5.33
N PRO A 77 8.49 20.36 -6.16
CA PRO A 77 9.36 19.20 -6.35
C PRO A 77 10.34 18.96 -5.18
N ASP A 78 10.47 19.87 -4.25
CA ASP A 78 11.47 19.79 -3.17
C ASP A 78 10.87 19.36 -1.81
N ARG A 79 9.54 19.34 -1.71
CA ARG A 79 8.84 18.92 -0.49
C ARG A 79 8.40 17.46 -0.56
N ASP A 80 8.55 16.76 0.56
CA ASP A 80 8.11 15.36 0.71
C ASP A 80 6.60 15.18 0.44
N ILE A 81 6.25 14.00 -0.03
CA ILE A 81 4.87 13.50 -0.18
C ILE A 81 4.66 12.40 0.85
N TRP A 82 3.50 12.37 1.50
CA TRP A 82 3.12 11.35 2.47
C TRP A 82 2.07 10.43 1.88
N LEU A 83 2.38 9.13 1.77
CA LEU A 83 1.46 8.10 1.33
C LEU A 83 1.04 7.23 2.52
N TYR A 84 -0.19 7.40 2.98
CA TYR A 84 -0.79 6.59 4.03
C TYR A 84 -1.45 5.35 3.40
N ILE A 85 -1.11 4.16 3.92
CA ILE A 85 -1.48 2.87 3.33
C ILE A 85 -2.33 2.08 4.33
N ASN A 86 -3.56 1.77 3.92
CA ASN A 86 -4.46 0.81 4.57
C ASN A 86 -5.11 -0.05 3.49
N SER A 87 -4.36 -1.00 2.95
CA SER A 87 -4.75 -1.75 1.76
C SER A 87 -4.41 -3.23 1.89
N PRO A 88 -5.32 -4.13 1.49
CA PRO A 88 -5.03 -5.57 1.39
C PRO A 88 -4.13 -5.92 0.19
N GLY A 89 -3.74 -4.94 -0.64
CA GLY A 89 -3.08 -5.17 -1.92
C GLY A 89 -4.07 -5.29 -3.08
N GLY A 90 -3.69 -5.96 -4.15
CA GLY A 90 -4.51 -6.12 -5.34
C GLY A 90 -3.69 -6.40 -6.59
N SER A 91 -4.05 -5.79 -7.73
CA SER A 91 -3.39 -5.97 -9.02
C SER A 91 -1.91 -5.61 -8.95
N ILE A 92 -1.06 -6.52 -9.40
CA ILE A 92 0.41 -6.33 -9.42
C ILE A 92 0.77 -5.17 -10.35
N THR A 93 0.24 -5.16 -11.57
CA THR A 93 0.54 -4.11 -12.56
C THR A 93 0.09 -2.73 -12.10
N ALA A 94 -1.09 -2.63 -11.48
CA ALA A 94 -1.59 -1.39 -10.88
C ALA A 94 -0.69 -0.92 -9.71
N GLY A 95 -0.25 -1.85 -8.86
CA GLY A 95 0.67 -1.53 -7.77
C GLY A 95 2.06 -1.12 -8.24
N LEU A 96 2.58 -1.76 -9.30
CA LEU A 96 3.84 -1.37 -9.92
C LEU A 96 3.78 0.05 -10.52
N ALA A 97 2.64 0.45 -11.09
CA ALA A 97 2.46 1.82 -11.57
C ALA A 97 2.61 2.85 -10.43
N ILE A 98 2.07 2.56 -9.24
CA ILE A 98 2.27 3.40 -8.06
C ILE A 98 3.75 3.38 -7.62
N TYR A 99 4.32 2.18 -7.46
CA TYR A 99 5.69 1.99 -7.00
C TYR A 99 6.71 2.71 -7.89
N ASP A 100 6.62 2.49 -9.21
CA ASP A 100 7.53 3.10 -10.17
C ASP A 100 7.38 4.62 -10.19
N THR A 101 6.15 5.15 -10.10
CA THR A 101 5.91 6.60 -10.02
C THR A 101 6.54 7.20 -8.77
N MET A 102 6.38 6.56 -7.59
CA MET A 102 7.02 7.00 -6.35
C MET A 102 8.55 7.10 -6.49
N ARG A 103 9.15 6.20 -7.27
CA ARG A 103 10.61 6.14 -7.50
C ARG A 103 11.07 7.07 -8.63
N HIS A 104 10.17 7.46 -9.52
CA HIS A 104 10.46 8.30 -10.68
C HIS A 104 10.42 9.78 -10.35
N ILE A 105 9.47 10.22 -9.53
CA ILE A 105 9.29 11.63 -9.17
C ILE A 105 10.43 12.16 -8.30
N ARG A 106 10.68 13.46 -8.37
CA ARG A 106 11.76 14.12 -7.61
C ARG A 106 11.48 14.19 -6.09
N PRO A 107 10.25 14.50 -5.61
CA PRO A 107 9.96 14.50 -4.19
C PRO A 107 10.20 13.13 -3.54
N SER A 108 10.74 13.12 -2.30
CA SER A 108 10.75 11.90 -1.52
C SER A 108 9.33 11.51 -1.12
N VAL A 109 8.97 10.24 -1.31
CA VAL A 109 7.69 9.71 -0.84
C VAL A 109 7.91 9.01 0.49
N ALA A 110 7.38 9.58 1.56
CA ALA A 110 7.28 8.93 2.86
C ALA A 110 6.06 8.01 2.87
N THR A 111 6.22 6.77 3.35
CA THR A 111 5.14 5.78 3.42
C THR A 111 4.77 5.47 4.85
N VAL A 112 3.48 5.35 5.16
CA VAL A 112 2.96 5.08 6.51
C VAL A 112 1.92 3.97 6.45
N CYS A 113 2.21 2.82 7.05
CA CYS A 113 1.19 1.77 7.22
C CYS A 113 0.23 2.13 8.34
N VAL A 114 -1.07 2.20 8.02
CA VAL A 114 -2.18 2.46 8.95
C VAL A 114 -3.16 1.30 8.86
N GLY A 115 -3.23 0.46 9.87
CA GLY A 115 -4.07 -0.73 9.85
C GLY A 115 -3.41 -1.89 9.12
N MET A 116 -3.32 -1.85 7.77
CA MET A 116 -2.74 -2.97 7.00
C MET A 116 -2.00 -2.50 5.74
N ALA A 117 -0.86 -3.16 5.48
CA ALA A 117 -0.22 -3.19 4.17
C ALA A 117 -0.04 -4.65 3.77
N GLY A 118 -0.93 -5.17 2.90
CA GLY A 118 -0.91 -6.57 2.48
C GLY A 118 -0.59 -6.75 1.01
N SER A 119 -0.02 -7.92 0.66
CA SER A 119 0.21 -8.29 -0.73
C SER A 119 0.97 -7.19 -1.49
N MET A 120 0.45 -6.70 -2.60
CA MET A 120 1.07 -5.63 -3.40
C MET A 120 1.24 -4.29 -2.65
N ALA A 121 0.50 -4.04 -1.56
CA ALA A 121 0.71 -2.84 -0.74
C ALA A 121 2.01 -2.91 0.10
N THR A 122 2.55 -4.11 0.37
CA THR A 122 3.83 -4.28 1.09
C THR A 122 5.03 -3.78 0.28
N PRO A 123 5.22 -4.12 -1.01
CA PRO A 123 6.26 -3.50 -1.84
C PRO A 123 6.12 -1.98 -1.95
N ILE A 124 4.89 -1.44 -2.05
CA ILE A 124 4.66 0.00 -2.07
C ILE A 124 5.12 0.65 -0.76
N LEU A 125 4.81 0.04 0.40
CA LEU A 125 5.29 0.49 1.70
C LEU A 125 6.82 0.48 1.77
N ALA A 126 7.45 -0.63 1.37
CA ALA A 126 8.89 -0.81 1.38
C ALA A 126 9.62 0.13 0.38
N GLY A 127 8.94 0.47 -0.74
CA GLY A 127 9.44 1.36 -1.79
C GLY A 127 9.48 2.85 -1.43
N GLY A 128 9.01 3.24 -0.25
CA GLY A 128 9.16 4.59 0.28
C GLY A 128 10.62 5.01 0.41
N ALA A 129 10.87 6.31 0.52
CA ALA A 129 12.22 6.85 0.67
C ALA A 129 12.88 6.28 1.94
N LYS A 130 14.15 5.86 1.82
CA LYS A 130 14.92 5.31 2.97
C LYS A 130 14.96 6.30 4.14
N GLY A 131 14.69 5.79 5.34
CA GLY A 131 14.54 6.59 6.56
C GLY A 131 13.16 7.23 6.72
N LYS A 132 12.25 7.08 5.73
CA LYS A 132 10.90 7.66 5.72
C LYS A 132 9.81 6.62 5.49
N ARG A 133 10.04 5.38 5.88
CA ARG A 133 9.07 4.28 5.81
C ARG A 133 8.59 3.96 7.21
N TYR A 134 7.31 4.14 7.44
CA TYR A 134 6.75 4.11 8.80
C TYR A 134 5.59 3.13 8.93
N SER A 135 5.28 2.77 10.16
CA SER A 135 4.06 2.05 10.52
C SER A 135 3.51 2.56 11.85
N LEU A 136 2.19 2.55 12.01
CA LEU A 136 1.56 2.73 13.31
C LEU A 136 1.70 1.45 14.17
N PRO A 137 1.65 1.55 15.51
CA PRO A 137 2.02 0.46 16.43
C PRO A 137 1.20 -0.83 16.31
N HIS A 138 -0.03 -0.75 15.81
CA HIS A 138 -0.96 -1.88 15.73
C HIS A 138 -1.28 -2.30 14.29
N SER A 139 -0.49 -1.84 13.33
CA SER A 139 -0.66 -2.22 11.92
C SER A 139 -0.18 -3.64 11.68
N THR A 140 -0.64 -4.22 10.58
CA THR A 140 -0.23 -5.53 10.09
C THR A 140 0.43 -5.38 8.73
N ILE A 141 1.59 -5.98 8.56
CA ILE A 141 2.25 -6.09 7.26
C ILE A 141 2.16 -7.54 6.80
N HIS A 142 1.72 -7.78 5.56
CA HIS A 142 1.43 -9.13 5.09
C HIS A 142 2.01 -9.37 3.70
N MET A 143 2.83 -10.41 3.58
CA MET A 143 3.35 -10.91 2.31
C MET A 143 2.80 -12.30 2.02
N HIS A 144 2.59 -12.61 0.75
CA HIS A 144 2.19 -13.94 0.26
C HIS A 144 2.58 -14.10 -1.22
N PRO A 145 2.59 -15.34 -1.76
CA PRO A 145 2.89 -15.59 -3.17
C PRO A 145 1.92 -14.84 -4.10
N ALA A 146 2.40 -14.49 -5.29
CA ALA A 146 1.51 -13.94 -6.32
C ALA A 146 0.40 -14.95 -6.62
N GLY A 147 -0.85 -14.50 -6.52
CA GLY A 147 -2.04 -15.29 -6.80
C GLY A 147 -2.67 -14.86 -8.11
N GLY A 148 -3.11 -15.84 -8.92
CA GLY A 148 -3.83 -15.57 -10.16
C GLY A 148 -4.52 -16.82 -10.66
N GLY A 149 -5.49 -16.65 -11.58
CA GLY A 149 -6.17 -17.74 -12.27
C GLY A 149 -6.00 -17.61 -13.77
N ALA A 150 -5.73 -18.72 -14.46
CA ALA A 150 -5.69 -18.78 -15.90
C ALA A 150 -6.79 -19.73 -16.41
N ARG A 151 -7.51 -19.33 -17.47
CA ARG A 151 -8.51 -20.13 -18.15
C ARG A 151 -8.33 -19.96 -19.65
N GLY A 152 -8.53 -21.02 -20.41
CA GLY A 152 -8.42 -20.99 -21.87
C GLY A 152 -7.81 -22.27 -22.41
N TYR A 153 -7.28 -22.22 -23.62
CA TYR A 153 -6.52 -23.31 -24.22
C TYR A 153 -5.17 -23.50 -23.51
N ALA A 154 -4.61 -24.70 -23.54
CA ALA A 154 -3.36 -25.03 -22.86
C ALA A 154 -2.19 -24.05 -23.15
N PRO A 155 -1.97 -23.59 -24.41
CA PRO A 155 -0.94 -22.58 -24.68
C PRO A 155 -1.19 -21.24 -23.98
N ASP A 156 -2.45 -20.80 -23.91
CA ASP A 156 -2.81 -19.53 -23.25
C ASP A 156 -2.59 -19.61 -21.74
N VAL A 157 -2.96 -20.74 -21.12
CA VAL A 157 -2.72 -21.01 -19.70
C VAL A 157 -1.23 -20.99 -19.39
N GLU A 158 -0.39 -21.59 -20.26
CA GLU A 158 1.06 -21.59 -20.09
C GLU A 158 1.65 -20.17 -20.16
N ILE A 159 1.19 -19.33 -21.10
CA ILE A 159 1.63 -17.94 -21.23
C ILE A 159 1.28 -17.15 -19.95
N MET A 160 0.04 -17.26 -19.47
CA MET A 160 -0.41 -16.57 -18.25
C MET A 160 0.35 -17.05 -17.01
N ALA A 161 0.64 -18.35 -16.90
CA ALA A 161 1.42 -18.90 -15.79
C ALA A 161 2.86 -18.37 -15.80
N ARG A 162 3.50 -18.27 -16.96
CA ARG A 162 4.84 -17.69 -17.09
C ARG A 162 4.86 -16.22 -16.70
N GLU A 163 3.85 -15.45 -17.10
CA GLU A 163 3.74 -14.04 -16.72
C GLU A 163 3.57 -13.88 -15.21
N LEU A 164 2.70 -14.65 -14.56
CA LEU A 164 2.55 -14.63 -13.11
C LEU A 164 3.85 -14.95 -12.37
N LEU A 165 4.62 -15.92 -12.86
CA LEU A 165 5.94 -16.25 -12.29
C LEU A 165 6.94 -15.12 -12.50
N ARG A 166 6.92 -14.43 -13.65
CA ARG A 166 7.75 -13.25 -13.92
C ARG A 166 7.42 -12.10 -12.96
N GLU A 167 6.13 -11.80 -12.78
CA GLU A 167 5.67 -10.77 -11.84
C GLU A 167 6.05 -11.11 -10.41
N GLN A 168 5.88 -12.35 -9.98
CA GLN A 168 6.31 -12.80 -8.65
C GLN A 168 7.80 -12.60 -8.42
N GLN A 169 8.63 -12.95 -9.41
CA GLN A 169 10.07 -12.77 -9.32
C GLN A 169 10.42 -11.26 -9.22
N LEU A 170 9.78 -10.42 -10.01
CA LEU A 170 9.96 -8.97 -9.96
C LEU A 170 9.66 -8.41 -8.55
N ILE A 171 8.54 -8.80 -7.94
CA ILE A 171 8.18 -8.36 -6.58
C ILE A 171 9.25 -8.79 -5.56
N ARG A 172 9.78 -10.02 -5.68
CA ARG A 172 10.87 -10.48 -4.81
C ARG A 172 12.12 -9.62 -4.95
N GLU A 173 12.50 -9.27 -6.17
CA GLU A 173 13.66 -8.41 -6.46
C GLU A 173 13.49 -6.99 -5.93
N LEU A 174 12.30 -6.42 -6.03
CA LEU A 174 11.97 -5.12 -5.41
C LEU A 174 12.14 -5.21 -3.89
N LEU A 175 11.59 -6.24 -3.25
CA LEU A 175 11.73 -6.44 -1.81
C LEU A 175 13.20 -6.66 -1.38
N VAL A 176 14.01 -7.37 -2.16
CA VAL A 176 15.47 -7.48 -1.92
C VAL A 176 16.11 -6.10 -1.90
N THR A 177 15.81 -5.29 -2.90
CA THR A 177 16.37 -3.94 -3.05
C THR A 177 15.95 -3.02 -1.90
N ASP A 178 14.68 -3.08 -1.51
CA ASP A 178 14.11 -2.15 -0.54
C ASP A 178 14.35 -2.58 0.91
N THR A 179 14.42 -3.88 1.19
CA THR A 179 14.64 -4.37 2.56
C THR A 179 16.11 -4.65 2.87
N GLY A 180 16.92 -4.92 1.85
CA GLY A 180 18.30 -5.41 2.02
C GLY A 180 18.39 -6.89 2.42
N GLN A 181 17.26 -7.61 2.42
CA GLN A 181 17.26 -9.06 2.70
C GLN A 181 17.78 -9.85 1.50
N PRO A 182 18.47 -10.97 1.71
CA PRO A 182 18.90 -11.83 0.61
C PRO A 182 17.71 -12.47 -0.11
N LEU A 183 17.83 -12.66 -1.43
CA LEU A 183 16.77 -13.24 -2.28
C LEU A 183 16.29 -14.61 -1.77
N GLU A 184 17.19 -15.41 -1.22
CA GLU A 184 16.84 -16.73 -0.65
C GLU A 184 15.85 -16.60 0.51
N ARG A 185 16.06 -15.63 1.42
CA ARG A 185 15.15 -15.34 2.53
C ARG A 185 13.80 -14.83 2.02
N ILE A 186 13.82 -13.83 1.13
CA ILE A 186 12.60 -13.30 0.52
C ILE A 186 11.82 -14.41 -0.15
N SER A 187 12.48 -15.28 -0.94
CA SER A 187 11.82 -16.38 -1.66
C SER A 187 11.16 -17.39 -0.73
N LYS A 188 11.84 -17.76 0.36
CA LYS A 188 11.32 -18.66 1.39
C LYS A 188 10.11 -18.05 2.11
N ASP A 189 10.21 -16.78 2.51
CA ASP A 189 9.18 -16.07 3.26
C ASP A 189 7.97 -15.73 2.37
N PHE A 190 8.17 -15.71 1.05
CA PHE A 190 7.12 -15.45 0.05
C PHE A 190 6.37 -16.72 -0.39
N ASP A 191 6.73 -17.90 0.09
CA ASP A 191 6.10 -19.16 -0.30
C ASP A 191 4.74 -19.41 0.37
N ARG A 192 4.45 -18.71 1.45
CA ARG A 192 3.22 -18.80 2.24
C ARG A 192 2.88 -17.43 2.82
N ASP A 193 1.68 -17.33 3.42
CA ASP A 193 1.30 -16.13 4.16
C ASP A 193 2.29 -15.85 5.29
N LEU A 194 2.91 -14.67 5.24
CA LEU A 194 3.75 -14.14 6.31
C LEU A 194 3.15 -12.85 6.84
N PHE A 195 2.61 -12.90 8.05
CA PHE A 195 2.13 -11.72 8.78
C PHE A 195 3.21 -11.21 9.73
N MET A 196 3.44 -9.92 9.70
CA MET A 196 4.43 -9.23 10.54
C MET A 196 3.77 -8.13 11.35
N THR A 197 4.15 -8.05 12.63
CA THR A 197 3.95 -6.85 13.44
C THR A 197 4.87 -5.73 12.95
N PRO A 198 4.62 -4.45 13.33
CA PRO A 198 5.52 -3.35 12.98
C PRO A 198 6.96 -3.56 13.43
N THR A 199 7.18 -4.15 14.61
CA THR A 199 8.53 -4.48 15.11
C THR A 199 9.23 -5.48 14.19
N GLN A 200 8.54 -6.55 13.80
CA GLN A 200 9.08 -7.55 12.88
C GLN A 200 9.35 -6.95 11.48
N ALA A 201 8.44 -6.08 10.99
CA ALA A 201 8.62 -5.40 9.71
C ALA A 201 9.82 -4.43 9.72
N LYS A 202 10.10 -3.77 10.85
CA LYS A 202 11.30 -2.95 11.04
C LYS A 202 12.57 -3.81 11.04
N GLU A 203 12.58 -4.90 11.77
CA GLU A 203 13.70 -5.86 11.79
C GLU A 203 13.94 -6.51 10.42
N TYR A 204 12.86 -6.69 9.65
CA TYR A 204 12.92 -7.22 8.28
C TYR A 204 13.45 -6.18 7.28
N GLY A 205 13.32 -4.90 7.58
CA GLY A 205 13.74 -3.78 6.73
C GLY A 205 12.66 -3.25 5.79
N ILE A 206 11.40 -3.65 5.97
CA ILE A 206 10.26 -3.13 5.21
C ILE A 206 9.96 -1.69 5.61
N ILE A 207 10.07 -1.38 6.90
CA ILE A 207 9.92 -0.03 7.44
C ILE A 207 11.18 0.41 8.19
N ASP A 208 11.32 1.71 8.39
CA ASP A 208 12.45 2.29 9.11
C ASP A 208 12.09 2.60 10.57
N GLU A 209 10.84 3.03 10.86
CA GLU A 209 10.44 3.43 12.21
C GLU A 209 8.95 3.15 12.49
N ILE A 210 8.61 2.99 13.77
CA ILE A 210 7.24 2.87 14.26
C ILE A 210 6.85 4.22 14.86
N LEU A 211 5.82 4.87 14.32
CA LEU A 211 5.38 6.18 14.80
C LEU A 211 4.51 6.01 16.05
N THR A 212 4.99 6.53 17.16
CA THR A 212 4.23 6.60 18.43
C THR A 212 3.83 8.04 18.74
N ARG A 213 2.92 8.23 19.70
CA ARG A 213 2.52 9.57 20.14
C ARG A 213 3.69 10.35 20.78
N GLU A 214 4.63 9.64 21.37
CA GLU A 214 5.79 10.24 22.05
C GLU A 214 6.76 10.84 21.04
N ASP A 215 6.90 10.23 19.86
CA ASP A 215 7.75 10.72 18.78
C ASP A 215 7.26 12.07 18.23
N LEU A 216 5.93 12.24 18.16
CA LEU A 216 5.30 13.50 17.73
C LEU A 216 5.51 14.63 18.74
N ALA A 217 5.47 14.33 20.03
CA ALA A 217 5.71 15.31 21.09
C ALA A 217 7.19 15.77 21.18
N GLY A 218 8.13 14.97 20.67
CA GLY A 218 9.54 15.30 20.58
C GLY A 218 9.89 16.22 19.40
N ALA A 219 9.10 16.19 18.33
CA ALA A 219 9.31 17.01 17.14
C ALA A 219 8.92 18.49 17.32
N GLU A 220 7.98 18.79 18.24
CA GLU A 220 7.56 20.17 18.57
C GLU A 220 8.58 20.93 19.45
N LYS A 221 9.63 20.27 19.95
CA LYS A 221 10.63 20.87 20.88
C LYS A 221 11.99 21.16 20.21
N LYS A 222 12.10 21.00 18.92
CA LYS A 222 13.29 21.37 18.13
C LYS A 222 12.94 22.46 17.12
#